data_f666f056d5b2a2b86af329b70a7d35cd
#
_entry.id   f666f056d5b2a2b86af329b70a7d35cd
#
_cell.length_a   1.000
_cell.length_b   1.000
_cell.length_c   1.000
_cell.angle_alpha   90.00
_cell.angle_beta   90.00
_cell.angle_gamma   90.00
#
_symmetry.space_group_name_H-M   'P 1'
#
loop_
_entity.id
_entity.type
_entity.pdbx_description
1 polymer ?
#
loop_
_entity_poly.entity_id
_entity_poly.type
_entity_poly.pdbx_seq_one_letter_code
_entity_poly.pdbx_strand_id
1 'polypeptide(L)'
;MCKKMSMKVHFQVQFYCTGALAQILCDNKKQTRNIMLIQFLGAAGEVTGSKHLITTDSGKTILLDCGMYQGKGMETDAANRALGFDPKDIHYLLLSHAHIDHSGLIPYIYSLGFRGKIYCTPATRDLCELLLQDTAFIQEQDVRWYNKKMHRQHKPTIKPLFDSNHAQQVMKLFRTIDYDTPYRIDNEIEIQFTNSGHMLGSAIISINIH
;
A
#
# COMPACT_ATOMS: atom_id res chain seq x y z
N MET A 1 26.28 -1.22 -29.89
CA MET A 1 26.05 -1.42 -28.41
C MET A 1 25.27 -0.24 -27.88
N CYS A 2 23.95 -0.38 -27.70
CA CYS A 2 23.10 0.70 -27.20
C CYS A 2 23.14 0.66 -25.67
N LYS A 3 23.66 1.72 -25.01
CA LYS A 3 23.62 1.85 -23.55
C LYS A 3 22.14 2.00 -23.14
N LYS A 4 21.58 1.01 -22.44
CA LYS A 4 20.30 1.14 -21.73
C LYS A 4 20.46 2.27 -20.70
N MET A 5 19.71 3.34 -20.85
CA MET A 5 19.60 4.37 -19.81
C MET A 5 18.69 3.85 -18.71
N SER A 6 19.22 3.72 -17.51
CA SER A 6 18.46 3.44 -16.29
C SER A 6 17.87 4.74 -15.77
N MET A 7 16.58 4.78 -15.54
CA MET A 7 15.90 5.91 -14.93
C MET A 7 15.83 5.66 -13.42
N LYS A 8 16.47 6.50 -12.62
CA LYS A 8 16.34 6.47 -11.16
C LYS A 8 15.23 7.43 -10.74
N VAL A 9 14.14 6.90 -10.25
CA VAL A 9 13.06 7.69 -9.66
C VAL A 9 13.19 7.58 -8.13
N HIS A 10 13.57 8.68 -7.49
CA HIS A 10 13.64 8.76 -6.04
C HIS A 10 12.34 9.35 -5.53
N PHE A 11 11.55 8.54 -4.84
CA PHE A 11 10.39 9.02 -4.11
C PHE A 11 10.79 9.37 -2.67
N GLN A 12 11.01 10.67 -2.43
CA GLN A 12 10.95 11.18 -1.09
C GLN A 12 9.48 11.56 -0.85
N VAL A 13 8.76 10.68 -0.12
CA VAL A 13 7.34 10.89 0.17
C VAL A 13 7.24 11.94 1.28
N GLN A 14 7.32 13.20 0.90
CA GLN A 14 6.96 14.34 1.72
C GLN A 14 5.73 14.97 1.09
N PHE A 15 4.55 14.71 1.69
CA PHE A 15 3.27 15.04 1.11
C PHE A 15 2.91 16.49 1.28
N TYR A 16 2.79 17.20 0.18
CA TYR A 16 1.92 18.35 -0.02
C TYR A 16 1.39 18.28 -1.45
N CYS A 17 0.20 17.71 -1.69
CA CYS A 17 -0.60 18.07 -2.87
C CYS A 17 -2.03 17.52 -2.83
N THR A 18 -2.95 18.39 -3.20
CA THR A 18 -4.35 18.14 -3.54
C THR A 18 -4.45 17.22 -4.76
N GLY A 19 -5.36 16.25 -4.70
CA GLY A 19 -5.58 15.17 -5.69
C GLY A 19 -5.26 15.54 -7.13
N ALA A 20 -4.18 14.97 -7.65
CA ALA A 20 -3.75 15.15 -9.03
C ALA A 20 -3.21 13.84 -9.60
N LEU A 21 -3.60 13.54 -10.83
CA LEU A 21 -2.92 12.59 -11.70
C LEU A 21 -1.56 13.22 -12.06
N ALA A 22 -0.48 12.73 -11.50
CA ALA A 22 0.84 13.13 -11.94
C ALA A 22 1.31 12.19 -13.06
N GLN A 23 1.26 12.66 -14.29
CA GLN A 23 1.88 11.98 -15.41
C GLN A 23 3.30 12.50 -15.56
N ILE A 24 4.28 11.68 -15.16
CA ILE A 24 5.69 12.02 -15.36
C ILE A 24 6.08 11.61 -16.78
N LEU A 25 6.16 12.60 -17.67
CA LEU A 25 6.69 12.42 -19.02
C LEU A 25 8.21 12.54 -18.97
N CYS A 26 8.93 11.44 -19.20
CA CYS A 26 10.36 11.51 -19.47
C CYS A 26 10.60 11.81 -20.93
N ASP A 27 11.05 13.04 -21.19
CA ASP A 27 11.39 13.49 -22.55
C ASP A 27 12.80 12.99 -22.92
N ASN A 28 12.86 11.96 -23.75
CA ASN A 28 14.08 11.56 -24.44
C ASN A 28 13.85 11.76 -25.96
N LYS A 29 14.49 12.77 -26.52
CA LYS A 29 14.48 13.07 -27.96
C LYS A 29 15.02 11.86 -28.75
N LYS A 30 14.11 11.03 -29.29
CA LYS A 30 14.30 9.85 -30.14
C LYS A 30 14.23 8.50 -29.41
N GLN A 31 13.07 8.14 -28.90
CA GLN A 31 12.59 6.73 -28.85
C GLN A 31 11.27 6.66 -28.08
N THR A 32 10.40 5.74 -28.44
CA THR A 32 9.13 5.39 -27.82
C THR A 32 8.97 5.91 -26.39
N ARG A 33 7.94 6.76 -26.16
CA ARG A 33 7.64 7.33 -24.84
C ARG A 33 7.35 6.19 -23.87
N ASN A 34 8.27 5.93 -22.95
CA ASN A 34 7.97 5.10 -21.79
C ASN A 34 7.09 5.95 -20.87
N ILE A 35 5.83 5.60 -20.76
CA ILE A 35 4.85 6.30 -19.93
C ILE A 35 4.69 5.48 -18.65
N MET A 36 5.30 5.93 -17.57
CA MET A 36 4.98 5.44 -16.23
C MET A 36 3.83 6.29 -15.67
N LEU A 37 2.75 5.64 -15.21
CA LEU A 37 1.62 6.32 -14.59
C LEU A 37 1.69 6.17 -13.08
N ILE A 38 1.53 7.29 -12.35
CA ILE A 38 1.38 7.30 -10.90
C ILE A 38 0.01 7.87 -10.55
N GLN A 39 -0.77 7.11 -9.78
CA GLN A 39 -2.07 7.50 -9.28
C GLN A 39 -2.02 7.65 -7.75
N PHE A 40 -2.40 8.81 -7.25
CA PHE A 40 -2.53 9.09 -5.83
C PHE A 40 -3.96 8.75 -5.39
N LEU A 41 -4.13 7.62 -4.70
CA LEU A 41 -5.43 7.06 -4.33
C LEU A 41 -5.80 7.32 -2.87
N GLY A 42 -4.90 7.91 -2.10
CA GLY A 42 -5.11 8.29 -0.71
C GLY A 42 -3.99 9.18 -0.19
N ALA A 43 -4.16 9.78 0.98
CA ALA A 43 -3.28 10.80 1.56
C ALA A 43 -2.97 11.98 0.60
N ALA A 44 -3.90 12.26 -0.31
CA ALA A 44 -3.81 13.37 -1.27
C ALA A 44 -4.66 14.54 -0.77
N GLY A 45 -4.03 15.52 -0.14
CA GLY A 45 -4.71 16.59 0.60
C GLY A 45 -5.26 16.17 1.97
N GLU A 46 -4.96 14.95 2.41
CA GLU A 46 -5.33 14.36 3.70
C GLU A 46 -4.11 13.68 4.33
N VAL A 47 -4.14 13.46 5.65
CA VAL A 47 -2.97 12.91 6.37
C VAL A 47 -2.94 11.39 6.34
N THR A 48 -4.10 10.71 6.33
CA THR A 48 -4.21 9.25 6.48
C THR A 48 -4.66 8.55 5.21
N GLY A 49 -4.50 7.23 5.16
CA GLY A 49 -4.95 6.41 4.04
C GLY A 49 -3.98 6.36 2.86
N SER A 50 -2.67 6.37 3.12
CA SER A 50 -1.63 6.37 2.09
C SER A 50 -1.77 5.19 1.12
N LYS A 51 -1.99 5.50 -0.16
CA LYS A 51 -2.07 4.53 -1.27
C LYS A 51 -1.66 5.22 -2.57
N HIS A 52 -0.61 4.71 -3.22
CA HIS A 52 -0.18 5.23 -4.52
C HIS A 52 0.08 4.06 -5.46
N LEU A 53 -0.58 4.08 -6.61
CA LEU A 53 -0.46 3.03 -7.61
C LEU A 53 0.46 3.49 -8.73
N ILE A 54 1.53 2.73 -8.97
CA ILE A 54 2.43 2.90 -10.10
C ILE A 54 2.11 1.82 -11.13
N THR A 55 1.93 2.23 -12.39
CA THR A 55 1.82 1.32 -13.53
C THR A 55 2.99 1.57 -14.45
N THR A 56 3.78 0.53 -14.73
CA THR A 56 4.89 0.58 -15.68
C THR A 56 4.38 0.50 -17.12
N ASP A 57 5.22 0.84 -18.10
CA ASP A 57 4.90 0.73 -19.52
C ASP A 57 4.70 -0.73 -19.98
N SER A 58 5.28 -1.70 -19.27
CA SER A 58 5.00 -3.14 -19.47
C SER A 58 3.65 -3.61 -18.89
N GLY A 59 2.93 -2.72 -18.19
CA GLY A 59 1.66 -3.01 -17.54
C GLY A 59 1.78 -3.62 -16.14
N LYS A 60 2.97 -3.66 -15.53
CA LYS A 60 3.11 -4.09 -14.13
C LYS A 60 2.64 -3.01 -13.17
N THR A 61 1.99 -3.44 -12.12
CA THR A 61 1.40 -2.57 -11.10
C THR A 61 2.09 -2.75 -9.76
N ILE A 62 2.51 -1.63 -9.18
CA ILE A 62 3.17 -1.56 -7.88
C ILE A 62 2.33 -0.65 -6.99
N LEU A 63 1.85 -1.16 -5.86
CA LEU A 63 1.19 -0.37 -4.85
C LEU A 63 2.20 0.09 -3.80
N LEU A 64 2.33 1.40 -3.61
CA LEU A 64 3.11 1.99 -2.52
C LEU A 64 2.17 2.26 -1.36
N ASP A 65 2.39 1.58 -0.25
CA ASP A 65 1.53 1.54 0.93
C ASP A 65 0.09 1.11 0.64
N CYS A 66 -0.64 0.73 1.65
CA CYS A 66 -2.05 0.38 1.58
C CYS A 66 -2.72 0.73 2.90
N GLY A 67 -2.83 2.03 3.16
CA GLY A 67 -3.21 2.58 4.44
C GLY A 67 -4.71 2.76 4.60
N MET A 68 -5.11 2.73 5.87
CA MET A 68 -6.48 2.96 6.30
C MET A 68 -6.70 4.46 6.54
N TYR A 69 -7.82 4.98 6.03
CA TYR A 69 -8.30 6.29 6.46
C TYR A 69 -8.75 6.23 7.92
N GLN A 70 -8.53 7.32 8.65
CA GLN A 70 -8.89 7.46 10.07
C GLN A 70 -9.63 8.79 10.30
N GLY A 71 -10.49 8.83 11.33
CA GLY A 71 -10.96 10.09 11.90
C GLY A 71 -12.30 10.66 11.41
N LYS A 72 -13.00 10.04 10.42
CA LYS A 72 -14.24 10.59 9.86
C LYS A 72 -15.52 9.78 10.19
N GLY A 73 -15.51 8.94 11.23
CA GLY A 73 -16.67 8.15 11.63
C GLY A 73 -17.21 7.24 10.50
N MET A 74 -18.50 7.35 10.16
CA MET A 74 -19.13 6.49 9.14
C MET A 74 -18.57 6.72 7.72
N GLU A 75 -18.09 7.92 7.40
CA GLU A 75 -17.46 8.22 6.12
C GLU A 75 -16.12 7.49 5.96
N THR A 76 -15.45 7.20 7.07
CA THR A 76 -14.19 6.45 7.09
C THR A 76 -14.37 5.02 6.55
N ASP A 77 -15.45 4.32 6.90
CA ASP A 77 -15.73 2.96 6.40
C ASP A 77 -15.94 2.96 4.89
N ALA A 78 -16.72 3.90 4.38
CA ALA A 78 -16.95 4.05 2.93
C ALA A 78 -15.65 4.35 2.17
N ALA A 79 -14.81 5.26 2.69
CA ALA A 79 -13.52 5.61 2.11
C ALA A 79 -12.55 4.41 2.11
N ASN A 80 -12.54 3.60 3.17
CA ASN A 80 -11.70 2.40 3.27
C ASN A 80 -12.15 1.28 2.32
N ARG A 81 -13.43 1.21 2.00
CA ARG A 81 -13.95 0.25 1.01
C ARG A 81 -13.72 0.67 -0.43
N ALA A 82 -13.57 1.97 -0.69
CA ALA A 82 -13.33 2.53 -2.02
C ALA A 82 -11.82 2.57 -2.33
N LEU A 83 -11.26 1.45 -2.80
CA LEU A 83 -9.82 1.31 -3.03
C LEU A 83 -9.31 2.13 -4.23
N GLY A 84 -10.12 2.29 -5.29
CA GLY A 84 -9.73 2.96 -6.54
C GLY A 84 -8.94 2.06 -7.51
N PHE A 85 -8.76 0.77 -7.18
CA PHE A 85 -8.10 -0.24 -8.02
C PHE A 85 -8.68 -1.64 -7.72
N ASP A 86 -8.46 -2.60 -8.63
CA ASP A 86 -8.74 -4.03 -8.35
C ASP A 86 -7.52 -4.66 -7.66
N PRO A 87 -7.65 -5.19 -6.42
CA PRO A 87 -6.56 -5.86 -5.72
C PRO A 87 -5.93 -7.03 -6.47
N LYS A 88 -6.67 -7.67 -7.36
CA LYS A 88 -6.18 -8.81 -8.16
C LYS A 88 -5.15 -8.40 -9.21
N ASP A 89 -5.19 -7.13 -9.64
CA ASP A 89 -4.28 -6.59 -10.65
C ASP A 89 -2.95 -6.12 -10.05
N ILE A 90 -2.81 -6.10 -8.72
CA ILE A 90 -1.59 -5.63 -8.06
C ILE A 90 -0.54 -6.74 -8.05
N HIS A 91 0.59 -6.50 -8.71
CA HIS A 91 1.71 -7.44 -8.77
C HIS A 91 2.58 -7.38 -7.51
N TYR A 92 2.89 -6.17 -7.05
CA TYR A 92 3.77 -5.93 -5.91
C TYR A 92 3.21 -4.84 -5.01
N LEU A 93 3.40 -5.01 -3.70
CA LEU A 93 3.17 -3.97 -2.70
C LEU A 93 4.50 -3.66 -2.02
N LEU A 94 4.86 -2.39 -1.99
CA LEU A 94 6.04 -1.90 -1.27
C LEU A 94 5.55 -1.12 -0.06
N LEU A 95 5.90 -1.58 1.14
CA LEU A 95 5.43 -1.00 2.39
C LEU A 95 6.55 -0.19 3.04
N SER A 96 6.30 1.10 3.23
CA SER A 96 7.26 2.02 3.82
C SER A 96 7.46 1.79 5.31
N HIS A 97 6.39 1.56 6.06
CA HIS A 97 6.40 1.30 7.49
C HIS A 97 5.05 0.76 7.99
N ALA A 98 5.00 0.38 9.28
CA ALA A 98 3.89 -0.39 9.83
C ALA A 98 2.71 0.42 10.36
N HIS A 99 2.72 1.77 10.38
CA HIS A 99 1.57 2.54 10.81
C HIS A 99 0.29 2.17 10.05
N ILE A 100 -0.85 2.18 10.71
CA ILE A 100 -2.12 1.69 10.16
C ILE A 100 -2.62 2.54 8.98
N ASP A 101 -2.30 3.82 8.94
CA ASP A 101 -2.57 4.69 7.80
C ASP A 101 -1.65 4.45 6.59
N HIS A 102 -0.71 3.50 6.70
CA HIS A 102 0.15 2.99 5.63
C HIS A 102 -0.03 1.49 5.36
N SER A 103 -0.41 0.69 6.35
CA SER A 103 -0.49 -0.78 6.27
C SER A 103 -1.90 -1.36 6.48
N GLY A 104 -2.82 -0.59 7.07
CA GLY A 104 -4.04 -1.09 7.68
C GLY A 104 -5.04 -1.76 6.73
N LEU A 105 -5.00 -1.48 5.42
CA LEU A 105 -5.86 -2.13 4.43
C LEU A 105 -5.23 -3.35 3.76
N ILE A 106 -4.01 -3.74 4.13
CA ILE A 106 -3.33 -4.91 3.55
C ILE A 106 -4.16 -6.20 3.74
N PRO A 107 -4.72 -6.52 4.93
CA PRO A 107 -5.59 -7.68 5.06
C PRO A 107 -6.90 -7.56 4.27
N TYR A 108 -7.41 -6.34 4.10
CA TYR A 108 -8.63 -6.11 3.32
C TYR A 108 -8.41 -6.40 1.83
N ILE A 109 -7.35 -5.89 1.21
CA ILE A 109 -7.05 -6.21 -0.19
C ILE A 109 -6.75 -7.70 -0.38
N TYR A 110 -6.15 -8.38 0.62
CA TYR A 110 -5.98 -9.82 0.62
C TYR A 110 -7.33 -10.55 0.57
N SER A 111 -8.30 -10.13 1.37
CA SER A 111 -9.66 -10.69 1.37
C SER A 111 -10.37 -10.52 0.03
N LEU A 112 -10.04 -9.47 -0.73
CA LEU A 112 -10.56 -9.18 -2.07
C LEU A 112 -9.79 -9.86 -3.22
N GLY A 113 -8.75 -10.65 -2.90
CA GLY A 113 -8.06 -11.46 -3.89
C GLY A 113 -6.64 -11.00 -4.26
N PHE A 114 -6.05 -10.03 -3.57
CA PHE A 114 -4.63 -9.72 -3.71
C PHE A 114 -3.77 -10.95 -3.37
N ARG A 115 -2.82 -11.27 -4.24
CA ARG A 115 -1.88 -12.41 -4.08
C ARG A 115 -0.45 -12.05 -4.47
N GLY A 116 -0.18 -10.79 -4.74
CA GLY A 116 1.15 -10.25 -5.00
C GLY A 116 2.08 -10.38 -3.79
N LYS A 117 3.37 -10.10 -3.99
CA LYS A 117 4.35 -10.08 -2.89
C LYS A 117 4.36 -8.70 -2.23
N ILE A 118 4.56 -8.70 -0.90
CA ILE A 118 4.67 -7.48 -0.08
C ILE A 118 6.12 -7.37 0.37
N TYR A 119 6.80 -6.30 -0.05
CA TYR A 119 8.19 -6.05 0.32
C TYR A 119 8.28 -4.95 1.37
N CYS A 120 9.04 -5.18 2.43
CA CYS A 120 9.31 -4.23 3.51
C CYS A 120 10.60 -4.60 4.24
N THR A 121 10.98 -3.81 5.25
CA THR A 121 12.08 -4.17 6.16
C THR A 121 11.65 -5.28 7.15
N PRO A 122 12.61 -6.05 7.74
CA PRO A 122 12.29 -7.06 8.75
C PRO A 122 11.46 -6.52 9.91
N ALA A 123 11.86 -5.39 10.49
CA ALA A 123 11.16 -4.80 11.62
C ALA A 123 9.74 -4.32 11.26
N THR A 124 9.55 -3.77 10.05
CA THR A 124 8.21 -3.41 9.55
C THR A 124 7.31 -4.64 9.45
N ARG A 125 7.82 -5.78 8.96
CA ARG A 125 7.07 -7.03 8.90
C ARG A 125 6.62 -7.48 10.29
N ASP A 126 7.54 -7.49 11.26
CA ASP A 126 7.25 -7.96 12.62
C ASP A 126 6.24 -7.07 13.33
N LEU A 127 6.34 -5.75 13.15
CA LEU A 127 5.33 -4.80 13.66
C LEU A 127 3.98 -4.99 12.97
N CYS A 128 3.94 -5.22 11.65
CA CYS A 128 2.69 -5.49 10.93
C CYS A 128 1.99 -6.75 11.43
N GLU A 129 2.74 -7.80 11.77
CA GLU A 129 2.17 -9.02 12.33
C GLU A 129 1.35 -8.75 13.60
N LEU A 130 1.83 -7.86 14.46
CA LEU A 130 1.15 -7.46 15.69
C LEU A 130 0.00 -6.48 15.42
N LEU A 131 0.29 -5.39 14.68
CA LEU A 131 -0.65 -4.29 14.49
C LEU A 131 -1.87 -4.68 13.64
N LEU A 132 -1.68 -5.52 12.61
CA LEU A 132 -2.78 -5.97 11.76
C LEU A 132 -3.70 -6.96 12.49
N GLN A 133 -3.15 -7.81 13.37
CA GLN A 133 -3.95 -8.69 14.23
C GLN A 133 -4.77 -7.89 15.25
N ASP A 134 -4.14 -6.91 15.90
CA ASP A 134 -4.83 -6.04 16.87
C ASP A 134 -5.94 -5.24 16.18
N THR A 135 -5.65 -4.67 15.01
CA THR A 135 -6.65 -3.95 14.20
C THR A 135 -7.83 -4.84 13.81
N ALA A 136 -7.58 -6.09 13.42
CA ALA A 136 -8.63 -7.04 13.10
C ALA A 136 -9.50 -7.34 14.33
N PHE A 137 -8.87 -7.61 15.47
CA PHE A 137 -9.57 -7.88 16.72
C PHE A 137 -10.46 -6.69 17.13
N ILE A 138 -9.93 -5.47 17.11
CA ILE A 138 -10.70 -4.25 17.45
C ILE A 138 -11.91 -4.11 16.52
N GLN A 139 -11.73 -4.22 15.19
CA GLN A 139 -12.84 -4.12 14.24
C GLN A 139 -13.91 -5.20 14.47
N GLU A 140 -13.51 -6.44 14.76
CA GLU A 140 -14.47 -7.51 15.05
C GLU A 140 -15.27 -7.22 16.33
N GLN A 141 -14.67 -6.66 17.38
CA GLN A 141 -15.36 -6.27 18.60
C GLN A 141 -16.35 -5.12 18.34
N ASP A 142 -15.90 -4.08 17.63
CA ASP A 142 -16.74 -2.92 17.30
C ASP A 142 -17.96 -3.33 16.46
N VAL A 143 -17.75 -4.19 15.46
CA VAL A 143 -18.83 -4.72 14.62
C VAL A 143 -19.80 -5.58 15.42
N ARG A 144 -19.31 -6.44 16.35
CA ARG A 144 -20.18 -7.23 17.24
C ARG A 144 -21.05 -6.33 18.11
N TRP A 145 -20.46 -5.30 18.72
CA TRP A 145 -21.20 -4.34 19.54
C TRP A 145 -22.23 -3.57 18.72
N TYR A 146 -21.84 -3.05 17.56
CA TYR A 146 -22.70 -2.34 16.63
C TYR A 146 -23.88 -3.23 16.19
N ASN A 147 -23.62 -4.45 15.74
CA ASN A 147 -24.62 -5.38 15.25
C ASN A 147 -25.61 -5.79 16.35
N LYS A 148 -25.16 -5.96 17.59
CA LYS A 148 -26.06 -6.21 18.74
C LYS A 148 -27.03 -5.05 18.95
N LYS A 149 -26.59 -3.80 18.76
CA LYS A 149 -27.44 -2.61 18.82
C LYS A 149 -28.40 -2.56 17.63
N MET A 150 -27.93 -2.81 16.41
CA MET A 150 -28.75 -2.79 15.20
C MET A 150 -29.82 -3.88 15.21
N HIS A 151 -29.50 -5.08 15.66
CA HIS A 151 -30.45 -6.19 15.80
C HIS A 151 -31.64 -5.83 16.70
N ARG A 152 -31.38 -5.14 17.83
CA ARG A 152 -32.43 -4.66 18.74
C ARG A 152 -33.37 -3.60 18.10
N GLN A 153 -32.87 -2.93 17.04
CA GLN A 153 -33.60 -1.88 16.32
C GLN A 153 -34.21 -2.38 15.00
N HIS A 154 -34.11 -3.68 14.70
CA HIS A 154 -34.49 -4.28 13.41
C HIS A 154 -33.83 -3.60 12.19
N LYS A 155 -32.57 -3.16 12.34
CA LYS A 155 -31.78 -2.50 11.30
C LYS A 155 -30.73 -3.46 10.71
N PRO A 156 -30.25 -3.21 9.47
CA PRO A 156 -29.21 -4.01 8.84
C PRO A 156 -27.92 -4.06 9.68
N THR A 157 -27.28 -5.21 9.67
CA THR A 157 -25.96 -5.45 10.27
C THR A 157 -24.85 -5.16 9.27
N ILE A 158 -23.63 -4.92 9.78
CA ILE A 158 -22.43 -4.69 8.98
C ILE A 158 -21.40 -5.82 9.18
N LYS A 159 -20.42 -5.88 8.27
CA LYS A 159 -19.26 -6.79 8.39
C LYS A 159 -17.99 -5.96 8.59
N PRO A 160 -16.99 -6.46 9.34
CA PRO A 160 -15.68 -5.81 9.39
C PRO A 160 -15.07 -5.76 7.98
N LEU A 161 -14.10 -4.88 7.77
CA LEU A 161 -13.34 -4.84 6.51
C LEU A 161 -12.60 -6.16 6.28
N PHE A 162 -11.99 -6.68 7.33
CA PHE A 162 -11.31 -7.98 7.35
C PHE A 162 -11.37 -8.56 8.77
N ASP A 163 -11.06 -9.81 8.90
CA ASP A 163 -11.02 -10.55 10.16
C ASP A 163 -9.59 -10.98 10.54
N SER A 164 -9.44 -11.56 11.72
CA SER A 164 -8.16 -12.05 12.26
C SER A 164 -7.51 -13.12 11.35
N ASN A 165 -8.31 -13.94 10.66
CA ASN A 165 -7.78 -14.92 9.72
C ASN A 165 -7.14 -14.25 8.49
N HIS A 166 -7.77 -13.21 7.92
CA HIS A 166 -7.19 -12.45 6.83
C HIS A 166 -5.88 -11.77 7.23
N ALA A 167 -5.82 -11.17 8.44
CA ALA A 167 -4.61 -10.57 8.98
C ALA A 167 -3.47 -11.59 9.16
N GLN A 168 -3.78 -12.81 9.60
CA GLN A 168 -2.80 -13.89 9.74
C GLN A 168 -2.32 -14.42 8.38
N GLN A 169 -3.25 -14.68 7.46
CA GLN A 169 -2.90 -15.30 6.17
C GLN A 169 -2.10 -14.37 5.26
N VAL A 170 -2.36 -13.07 5.28
CA VAL A 170 -1.64 -12.11 4.44
C VAL A 170 -0.14 -12.03 4.77
N MET A 171 0.26 -12.36 6.01
CA MET A 171 1.67 -12.38 6.42
C MET A 171 2.53 -13.34 5.61
N LYS A 172 1.94 -14.37 4.98
CA LYS A 172 2.64 -15.30 4.07
C LYS A 172 3.15 -14.64 2.79
N LEU A 173 2.59 -13.49 2.41
CA LEU A 173 2.98 -12.72 1.23
C LEU A 173 4.17 -11.79 1.49
N PHE A 174 4.49 -11.52 2.75
CA PHE A 174 5.59 -10.64 3.12
C PHE A 174 6.96 -11.22 2.76
N ARG A 175 7.83 -10.35 2.27
CA ARG A 175 9.25 -10.60 1.95
C ARG A 175 10.07 -9.46 2.52
N THR A 176 11.08 -9.78 3.29
CA THR A 176 11.91 -8.76 3.95
C THR A 176 13.19 -8.49 3.17
N ILE A 177 13.57 -7.22 3.15
CA ILE A 177 14.80 -6.74 2.52
C ILE A 177 15.47 -5.81 3.52
N ASP A 178 16.76 -6.01 3.75
CA ASP A 178 17.56 -5.18 4.64
C ASP A 178 17.78 -3.78 4.06
N TYR A 179 18.03 -2.81 4.94
CA TYR A 179 18.38 -1.45 4.53
C TYR A 179 19.60 -1.43 3.60
N ASP A 180 19.59 -0.46 2.71
CA ASP A 180 20.66 -0.11 1.79
C ASP A 180 21.12 -1.27 0.88
N THR A 181 20.28 -2.30 0.77
CA THR A 181 20.51 -3.46 -0.09
C THR A 181 19.65 -3.35 -1.35
N PRO A 182 20.21 -3.10 -2.53
CA PRO A 182 19.47 -3.17 -3.78
C PRO A 182 18.91 -4.57 -4.00
N TYR A 183 17.62 -4.67 -4.28
CA TYR A 183 16.94 -5.94 -4.49
C TYR A 183 16.16 -5.94 -5.79
N ARG A 184 16.45 -6.88 -6.65
CA ARG A 184 15.76 -7.06 -7.92
C ARG A 184 14.51 -7.91 -7.72
N ILE A 185 13.34 -7.28 -7.86
CA ILE A 185 12.04 -7.97 -7.74
C ILE A 185 11.85 -8.90 -8.96
N ASP A 186 12.18 -8.39 -10.14
CA ASP A 186 12.11 -9.09 -11.43
C ASP A 186 13.08 -8.47 -12.45
N ASN A 187 12.91 -8.79 -13.74
CA ASN A 187 13.79 -8.31 -14.79
C ASN A 187 13.70 -6.79 -15.07
N GLU A 188 12.65 -6.15 -14.61
CA GLU A 188 12.33 -4.74 -14.88
C GLU A 188 12.49 -3.86 -13.64
N ILE A 189 12.20 -4.39 -12.44
CA ILE A 189 12.06 -3.59 -11.23
C ILE A 189 13.14 -3.96 -10.20
N GLU A 190 13.89 -2.96 -9.77
CA GLU A 190 14.81 -3.04 -8.65
C GLU A 190 14.39 -2.04 -7.58
N ILE A 191 14.44 -2.44 -6.31
CA ILE A 191 14.05 -1.60 -5.16
C ILE A 191 15.18 -1.54 -4.14
N GLN A 192 15.17 -0.48 -3.33
CA GLN A 192 16.04 -0.34 -2.17
C GLN A 192 15.30 0.40 -1.06
N PHE A 193 15.46 -0.08 0.17
CA PHE A 193 14.95 0.57 1.37
C PHE A 193 16.09 1.29 2.08
N THR A 194 15.90 2.59 2.39
CA THR A 194 16.86 3.38 3.18
C THR A 194 16.17 3.87 4.44
N ASN A 195 16.83 3.84 5.58
CA ASN A 195 16.24 4.24 6.85
C ASN A 195 15.70 5.68 6.79
N SER A 196 14.42 5.87 7.10
CA SER A 196 13.77 7.18 7.10
C SER A 196 13.84 7.90 8.45
N GLY A 197 14.22 7.21 9.53
CA GLY A 197 14.31 7.76 10.89
C GLY A 197 12.95 8.05 11.56
N HIS A 198 11.84 7.59 10.97
CA HIS A 198 10.49 7.89 11.46
C HIS A 198 10.04 6.96 12.59
N MET A 199 10.17 5.65 12.41
CA MET A 199 9.90 4.62 13.40
C MET A 199 10.76 3.38 13.13
N LEU A 200 10.71 2.41 14.03
CA LEU A 200 11.41 1.13 13.84
C LEU A 200 10.98 0.47 12.54
N GLY A 201 11.93 0.15 11.67
CA GLY A 201 11.68 -0.47 10.37
C GLY A 201 11.29 0.48 9.25
N SER A 202 11.02 1.76 9.52
CA SER A 202 10.56 2.72 8.51
C SER A 202 11.61 3.00 7.43
N ALA A 203 11.16 3.12 6.18
CA ALA A 203 12.04 3.28 5.04
C ALA A 203 11.56 4.31 4.02
N ILE A 204 12.53 5.00 3.43
CA ILE A 204 12.40 5.64 2.12
C ILE A 204 12.55 4.53 1.08
N ILE A 205 11.66 4.48 0.10
CA ILE A 205 11.65 3.45 -0.95
C ILE A 205 12.19 4.06 -2.24
N SER A 206 13.30 3.53 -2.73
CA SER A 206 13.82 3.83 -4.07
C SER A 206 13.40 2.73 -5.03
N ILE A 207 12.88 3.10 -6.21
CA ILE A 207 12.44 2.19 -7.26
C ILE A 207 13.18 2.55 -8.55
N ASN A 208 13.89 1.57 -9.11
CA ASN A 208 14.50 1.67 -10.42
C ASN A 208 13.74 0.79 -11.40
N ILE A 209 13.25 1.36 -12.51
CA ILE A 209 12.57 0.66 -13.59
C ILE A 209 13.48 0.68 -14.82
N HIS A 210 13.78 -0.50 -15.40
CA HIS A 210 14.75 -0.71 -16.47
C HIS A 210 14.12 -0.90 -17.85
#